data_780599c04870d9d8303b0a756ddde1ab
#
_entry.id   780599c04870d9d8303b0a756ddde1ab
#
_cell.length_a   1.000
_cell.length_b   1.000
_cell.length_c   1.000
_cell.angle_alpha   90.00
_cell.angle_beta   90.00
_cell.angle_gamma   90.00
#
_symmetry.space_group_name_H-M   'P 1'
#
loop_
_entity.id
_entity.type
_entity.pdbx_description
1 polymer ?
#
loop_
_entity_poly.entity_id
_entity_poly.type
_entity_poly.pdbx_seq_one_letter_code
_entity_poly.pdbx_strand_id
1 'polypeptide(L)'
;MTKRAKLIMIQGTTSGAGKSTIAIGLCRLFSDRGYNVAPFKAQNMSSNFFITSGGSKMALVQAIQAVAARKEPDPRMNPILLKPLGEYRSTVFLNGRFYSEMYAKEYYEKFVMQQAFTMVLKALESLRSENDVIVIEGAGSPSEINIAKYDIANMLLAQEVGAPVIIVADIERGGCFASIVGTAQLLKPTHRAMVKGFLINKFRGDITLIAPAVKEVQKITKKRILGIIPKIEFNLPEEDSLVGSVAGKAEVPRESWNWQIDLIAKAIKENIDMERMSKVVGL
;
A
#
# COMPACT_ATOMS: atom_id res chain seq x y z
N MET A 1 6.75 -23.86 -17.50
CA MET A 1 6.99 -22.89 -16.41
C MET A 1 5.66 -22.26 -16.05
N THR A 2 5.18 -22.42 -14.85
CA THR A 2 3.95 -21.75 -14.37
C THR A 2 4.18 -20.24 -14.41
N LYS A 3 3.29 -19.50 -15.04
CA LYS A 3 3.34 -18.03 -15.14
C LYS A 3 3.20 -17.47 -13.73
N ARG A 4 4.25 -16.86 -13.21
CA ARG A 4 4.22 -16.16 -11.91
C ARG A 4 3.66 -14.75 -12.07
N ALA A 5 2.80 -14.32 -11.15
CA ALA A 5 2.27 -12.96 -11.16
C ALA A 5 3.38 -11.91 -11.22
N LYS A 6 3.14 -10.87 -12.01
CA LYS A 6 3.92 -9.63 -11.97
C LYS A 6 3.62 -8.88 -10.68
N LEU A 7 4.60 -8.15 -10.17
CA LEU A 7 4.48 -7.41 -8.92
C LEU A 7 4.60 -5.92 -9.16
N ILE A 8 3.91 -5.14 -8.35
CA ILE A 8 4.17 -3.71 -8.14
C ILE A 8 3.96 -3.39 -6.67
N MET A 9 4.83 -2.59 -6.09
CA MET A 9 4.71 -2.19 -4.69
C MET A 9 4.55 -0.68 -4.56
N ILE A 10 3.49 -0.28 -3.86
CA ILE A 10 3.16 1.11 -3.58
C ILE A 10 3.57 1.42 -2.15
N GLN A 11 4.58 2.27 -2.00
CA GLN A 11 5.06 2.77 -0.71
C GLN A 11 4.74 4.26 -0.57
N GLY A 12 4.90 4.83 0.60
CA GLY A 12 4.62 6.25 0.82
C GLY A 12 5.77 6.95 1.50
N THR A 13 5.91 8.25 1.31
CA THR A 13 6.86 9.04 2.10
C THR A 13 6.45 9.17 3.57
N THR A 14 5.15 8.93 3.86
CA THR A 14 4.56 8.99 5.20
C THR A 14 3.35 8.08 5.31
N SER A 15 2.88 7.82 6.55
CA SER A 15 1.50 7.37 6.76
C SER A 15 0.53 8.41 6.19
N GLY A 16 -0.64 7.98 5.70
CA GLY A 16 -1.63 8.88 5.12
C GLY A 16 -1.27 9.50 3.76
N ALA A 17 -0.11 9.15 3.14
CA ALA A 17 0.26 9.67 1.82
C ALA A 17 -0.71 9.26 0.69
N GLY A 18 -1.58 8.29 0.93
CA GLY A 18 -2.58 7.79 -0.03
C GLY A 18 -2.15 6.50 -0.73
N LYS A 19 -1.26 5.72 -0.12
CA LYS A 19 -0.87 4.37 -0.62
C LYS A 19 -2.09 3.51 -0.93
N SER A 20 -3.02 3.43 0.01
CA SER A 20 -4.23 2.62 -0.12
C SER A 20 -5.12 3.09 -1.28
N THR A 21 -5.30 4.40 -1.43
CA THR A 21 -6.05 5.00 -2.57
C THR A 21 -5.42 4.60 -3.90
N ILE A 22 -4.09 4.70 -4.02
CA ILE A 22 -3.37 4.31 -5.24
C ILE A 22 -3.50 2.80 -5.48
N ALA A 23 -3.35 1.98 -4.43
CA ALA A 23 -3.50 0.52 -4.54
C ALA A 23 -4.92 0.11 -4.97
N ILE A 24 -5.97 0.72 -4.40
CA ILE A 24 -7.37 0.53 -4.81
C ILE A 24 -7.53 0.82 -6.31
N GLY A 25 -7.08 2.00 -6.76
CA GLY A 25 -7.22 2.38 -8.17
C GLY A 25 -6.44 1.46 -9.12
N LEU A 26 -5.21 1.07 -8.77
CA LEU A 26 -4.43 0.15 -9.60
C LEU A 26 -5.04 -1.26 -9.65
N CYS A 27 -5.56 -1.78 -8.52
CA CYS A 27 -6.29 -3.04 -8.51
C CYS A 27 -7.47 -3.03 -9.48
N ARG A 28 -8.29 -1.96 -9.47
CA ARG A 28 -9.41 -1.79 -10.39
C ARG A 28 -8.94 -1.65 -11.83
N LEU A 29 -7.97 -0.78 -12.10
CA LEU A 29 -7.49 -0.50 -13.45
C LEU A 29 -6.85 -1.73 -14.13
N PHE A 30 -6.10 -2.54 -13.40
CA PHE A 30 -5.55 -3.77 -13.96
C PHE A 30 -6.64 -4.84 -14.13
N SER A 31 -7.58 -4.95 -13.19
CA SER A 31 -8.74 -5.85 -13.33
C SER A 31 -9.61 -5.49 -14.54
N ASP A 32 -9.87 -4.20 -14.78
CA ASP A 32 -10.64 -3.72 -15.93
C ASP A 32 -9.92 -3.97 -17.28
N ARG A 33 -8.60 -4.16 -17.27
CA ARG A 33 -7.82 -4.61 -18.43
C ARG A 33 -7.80 -6.12 -18.64
N GLY A 34 -8.56 -6.86 -17.83
CA GLY A 34 -8.70 -8.33 -17.92
C GLY A 34 -7.63 -9.13 -17.20
N TYR A 35 -6.75 -8.50 -16.41
CA TYR A 35 -5.81 -9.23 -15.57
C TYR A 35 -6.49 -9.80 -14.33
N ASN A 36 -6.08 -11.00 -13.93
CA ASN A 36 -6.43 -11.56 -12.64
C ASN A 36 -5.54 -10.92 -11.56
N VAL A 37 -6.10 -10.01 -10.77
CA VAL A 37 -5.36 -9.16 -9.82
C VAL A 37 -5.65 -9.57 -8.39
N ALA A 38 -4.64 -9.51 -7.52
CA ALA A 38 -4.86 -9.55 -6.09
C ALA A 38 -4.10 -8.41 -5.39
N PRO A 39 -4.69 -7.74 -4.39
CA PRO A 39 -3.97 -6.86 -3.49
C PRO A 39 -3.15 -7.67 -2.50
N PHE A 40 -2.13 -7.05 -1.92
CA PHE A 40 -1.36 -7.63 -0.84
C PHE A 40 -0.80 -6.55 0.08
N LYS A 41 -0.92 -6.74 1.39
CA LYS A 41 -0.24 -5.93 2.39
C LYS A 41 0.30 -6.85 3.48
N ALA A 42 1.62 -6.96 3.58
CA ALA A 42 2.29 -7.91 4.45
C ALA A 42 1.85 -7.80 5.91
N GLN A 43 1.79 -6.58 6.40
CA GLN A 43 1.41 -6.24 7.77
C GLN A 43 0.53 -5.00 7.75
N ASN A 44 -0.56 -5.03 8.48
CA ASN A 44 -1.39 -3.86 8.71
C ASN A 44 -1.65 -3.66 10.20
N MET A 45 -1.58 -2.41 10.65
CA MET A 45 -2.00 -2.03 12.00
C MET A 45 -3.32 -1.26 11.89
N SER A 46 -4.42 -1.87 12.31
CA SER A 46 -5.75 -1.25 12.20
C SER A 46 -6.69 -1.73 13.30
N SER A 47 -7.52 -0.82 13.78
CA SER A 47 -8.66 -1.16 14.65
C SER A 47 -9.89 -1.61 13.84
N ASN A 48 -9.92 -1.27 12.54
CA ASN A 48 -11.02 -1.58 11.62
C ASN A 48 -10.70 -2.86 10.86
N PHE A 49 -11.53 -3.88 11.02
CA PHE A 49 -11.35 -5.17 10.34
C PHE A 49 -12.63 -5.62 9.66
N PHE A 50 -12.44 -6.35 8.59
CA PHE A 50 -13.47 -7.06 7.85
C PHE A 50 -13.47 -8.53 8.25
N ILE A 51 -14.66 -9.14 8.36
CA ILE A 51 -14.81 -10.58 8.57
C ILE A 51 -15.15 -11.22 7.23
N THR A 52 -14.29 -12.11 6.76
CA THR A 52 -14.52 -12.86 5.51
C THR A 52 -15.67 -13.86 5.68
N SER A 53 -16.20 -14.38 4.57
CA SER A 53 -17.23 -15.43 4.59
C SER A 53 -16.82 -16.68 5.38
N GLY A 54 -15.50 -16.96 5.46
CA GLY A 54 -14.94 -18.04 6.28
C GLY A 54 -14.67 -17.66 7.74
N GLY A 55 -15.13 -16.50 8.23
CA GLY A 55 -14.94 -16.05 9.62
C GLY A 55 -13.54 -15.50 9.95
N SER A 56 -12.65 -15.37 8.99
CA SER A 56 -11.30 -14.82 9.17
C SER A 56 -11.31 -13.30 9.21
N LYS A 57 -10.44 -12.70 10.02
CA LYS A 57 -10.29 -11.24 10.12
C LYS A 57 -9.20 -10.74 9.19
N MET A 58 -9.44 -9.65 8.48
CA MET A 58 -8.43 -8.90 7.73
C MET A 58 -8.71 -7.41 7.84
N ALA A 59 -7.74 -6.57 7.55
CA ALA A 59 -7.96 -5.13 7.61
C ALA A 59 -9.01 -4.71 6.58
N LEU A 60 -9.90 -3.79 6.97
CA LEU A 60 -11.03 -3.37 6.14
C LEU A 60 -10.56 -2.79 4.80
N VAL A 61 -9.49 -2.02 4.80
CA VAL A 61 -8.95 -1.42 3.57
C VAL A 61 -8.45 -2.47 2.58
N GLN A 62 -7.90 -3.61 3.04
CA GLN A 62 -7.51 -4.70 2.13
C GLN A 62 -8.72 -5.47 1.59
N ALA A 63 -9.83 -5.53 2.33
CA ALA A 63 -11.10 -6.05 1.80
C ALA A 63 -11.64 -5.14 0.69
N ILE A 64 -11.54 -3.82 0.85
CA ILE A 64 -11.91 -2.85 -0.21
C ILE A 64 -11.02 -3.05 -1.44
N GLN A 65 -9.70 -3.25 -1.26
CA GLN A 65 -8.78 -3.53 -2.36
C GLN A 65 -9.09 -4.84 -3.07
N ALA A 66 -9.53 -5.87 -2.33
CA ALA A 66 -9.99 -7.12 -2.95
C ALA A 66 -11.23 -6.89 -3.84
N VAL A 67 -12.21 -6.12 -3.35
CA VAL A 67 -13.38 -5.71 -4.16
C VAL A 67 -12.95 -4.88 -5.37
N ALA A 68 -11.96 -3.99 -5.21
CA ALA A 68 -11.39 -3.24 -6.33
C ALA A 68 -10.78 -4.18 -7.39
N ALA A 69 -10.15 -5.25 -6.98
CA ALA A 69 -9.62 -6.31 -7.84
C ALA A 69 -10.69 -7.30 -8.35
N ARG A 70 -11.98 -7.05 -8.08
CA ARG A 70 -13.12 -7.93 -8.40
C ARG A 70 -12.97 -9.33 -7.80
N LYS A 71 -12.44 -9.41 -6.57
CA LYS A 71 -12.23 -10.66 -5.82
C LYS A 71 -12.94 -10.64 -4.48
N GLU A 72 -13.22 -11.82 -3.98
CA GLU A 72 -13.60 -11.98 -2.58
C GLU A 72 -12.39 -11.71 -1.67
N PRO A 73 -12.60 -11.04 -0.53
CA PRO A 73 -11.57 -10.83 0.46
C PRO A 73 -10.99 -12.16 1.00
N ASP A 74 -9.68 -12.29 0.90
CA ASP A 74 -8.93 -13.47 1.34
C ASP A 74 -7.89 -13.05 2.38
N PRO A 75 -7.81 -13.70 3.55
CA PRO A 75 -6.86 -13.32 4.61
C PRO A 75 -5.39 -13.42 4.19
N ARG A 76 -5.06 -14.20 3.13
CA ARG A 76 -3.72 -14.21 2.54
C ARG A 76 -3.30 -12.86 1.96
N MET A 77 -4.26 -12.01 1.59
CA MET A 77 -4.02 -10.64 1.09
C MET A 77 -3.52 -9.71 2.20
N ASN A 78 -3.77 -10.05 3.47
CA ASN A 78 -3.27 -9.35 4.65
C ASN A 78 -2.87 -10.36 5.74
N PRO A 79 -1.74 -11.07 5.55
CA PRO A 79 -1.36 -12.18 6.42
C PRO A 79 -1.11 -11.80 7.87
N ILE A 80 -0.72 -10.54 8.15
CA ILE A 80 -0.52 -10.05 9.51
C ILE A 80 -1.40 -8.83 9.74
N LEU A 81 -2.34 -8.95 10.68
CA LEU A 81 -3.14 -7.84 11.19
C LEU A 81 -2.79 -7.61 12.66
N LEU A 82 -2.40 -6.38 12.98
CA LEU A 82 -2.14 -5.92 14.34
C LEU A 82 -3.30 -5.02 14.77
N LYS A 83 -4.03 -5.40 15.83
CA LYS A 83 -5.04 -4.56 16.46
C LYS A 83 -4.43 -3.89 17.68
N PRO A 84 -4.26 -2.56 17.71
CA PRO A 84 -3.72 -1.86 18.87
C PRO A 84 -4.59 -2.05 20.11
N LEU A 85 -3.96 -2.29 21.26
CA LEU A 85 -4.60 -2.40 22.57
C LEU A 85 -4.21 -1.23 23.50
N GLY A 86 -3.34 -0.32 23.04
CA GLY A 86 -2.69 0.69 23.88
C GLY A 86 -1.40 0.18 24.54
N GLU A 87 -0.67 1.08 25.22
CA GLU A 87 0.56 0.76 25.98
C GLU A 87 1.60 -0.06 25.18
N TYR A 88 1.78 0.27 23.88
CA TYR A 88 2.69 -0.41 22.94
C TYR A 88 2.40 -1.91 22.76
N ARG A 89 1.16 -2.35 23.01
CA ARG A 89 0.69 -3.73 22.89
C ARG A 89 -0.33 -3.86 21.77
N SER A 90 -0.31 -4.99 21.07
CA SER A 90 -1.28 -5.30 20.01
C SER A 90 -1.71 -6.75 20.06
N THR A 91 -2.97 -6.99 19.70
CA THR A 91 -3.41 -8.34 19.32
C THR A 91 -2.91 -8.64 17.92
N VAL A 92 -2.24 -9.77 17.75
CA VAL A 92 -1.70 -10.26 16.48
C VAL A 92 -2.65 -11.30 15.90
N PHE A 93 -3.08 -11.07 14.66
CA PHE A 93 -3.81 -12.07 13.87
C PHE A 93 -2.93 -12.53 12.70
N LEU A 94 -2.87 -13.84 12.46
CA LEU A 94 -2.14 -14.45 11.38
C LEU A 94 -3.11 -15.15 10.43
N ASN A 95 -3.08 -14.76 9.15
CA ASN A 95 -4.04 -15.25 8.13
C ASN A 95 -5.49 -15.20 8.65
N GLY A 96 -5.82 -14.11 9.33
CA GLY A 96 -7.16 -13.84 9.83
C GLY A 96 -7.55 -14.53 11.14
N ARG A 97 -6.67 -15.31 11.76
CA ARG A 97 -6.92 -16.00 13.04
C ARG A 97 -6.12 -15.38 14.18
N PHE A 98 -6.73 -15.32 15.37
CA PHE A 98 -6.01 -14.89 16.57
C PHE A 98 -4.76 -15.75 16.78
N TYR A 99 -3.65 -15.10 17.04
CA TYR A 99 -2.38 -15.77 17.32
C TYR A 99 -1.91 -15.50 18.76
N SER A 100 -1.72 -14.22 19.12
CA SER A 100 -1.21 -13.82 20.43
C SER A 100 -1.46 -12.33 20.68
N GLU A 101 -1.22 -11.90 21.91
CA GLU A 101 -0.99 -10.49 22.24
C GLU A 101 0.50 -10.29 22.48
N MET A 102 1.06 -9.22 21.91
CA MET A 102 2.49 -8.94 22.00
C MET A 102 2.76 -7.46 22.25
N TYR A 103 3.81 -7.18 23.00
CA TYR A 103 4.41 -5.85 23.04
C TYR A 103 5.20 -5.57 21.75
N ALA A 104 5.25 -4.30 21.32
CA ALA A 104 5.95 -3.91 20.08
C ALA A 104 7.41 -4.40 20.06
N LYS A 105 8.14 -4.31 21.18
CA LYS A 105 9.51 -4.79 21.27
C LYS A 105 9.63 -6.29 20.98
N GLU A 106 8.77 -7.10 21.62
CA GLU A 106 8.74 -8.56 21.41
C GLU A 106 8.37 -8.91 19.96
N TYR A 107 7.36 -8.23 19.42
CA TYR A 107 6.93 -8.39 18.04
C TYR A 107 8.08 -8.17 17.07
N TYR A 108 8.77 -7.02 17.16
CA TYR A 108 9.85 -6.69 16.22
C TYR A 108 11.12 -7.53 16.45
N GLU A 109 11.57 -7.70 17.68
CA GLU A 109 12.87 -8.33 17.96
C GLU A 109 12.84 -9.87 17.85
N LYS A 110 11.70 -10.51 18.18
CA LYS A 110 11.62 -11.97 18.23
C LYS A 110 10.76 -12.52 17.09
N PHE A 111 9.55 -12.00 16.91
CA PHE A 111 8.57 -12.63 16.04
C PHE A 111 8.75 -12.27 14.56
N VAL A 112 8.99 -10.99 14.22
CA VAL A 112 8.99 -10.50 12.83
C VAL A 112 9.96 -11.30 11.96
N MET A 113 11.23 -11.37 12.33
CA MET A 113 12.26 -11.98 11.48
C MET A 113 12.33 -13.51 11.59
N GLN A 114 11.88 -14.07 12.71
CA GLN A 114 11.96 -15.52 12.93
C GLN A 114 10.79 -16.28 12.27
N GLN A 115 9.57 -15.71 12.30
CA GLN A 115 8.37 -16.41 11.88
C GLN A 115 7.51 -15.63 10.90
N ALA A 116 7.22 -14.35 11.20
CA ALA A 116 6.27 -13.54 10.45
C ALA A 116 6.68 -13.34 8.99
N PHE A 117 7.95 -13.05 8.73
CA PHE A 117 8.42 -12.81 7.37
C PHE A 117 8.31 -14.05 6.48
N THR A 118 8.65 -15.22 6.99
CA THR A 118 8.47 -16.48 6.26
C THR A 118 7.01 -16.74 5.92
N MET A 119 6.09 -16.44 6.85
CA MET A 119 4.66 -16.58 6.60
C MET A 119 4.15 -15.57 5.55
N VAL A 120 4.62 -14.32 5.61
CA VAL A 120 4.32 -13.30 4.60
C VAL A 120 4.73 -13.76 3.21
N LEU A 121 5.94 -14.30 3.06
CA LEU A 121 6.44 -14.82 1.79
C LEU A 121 5.62 -16.00 1.27
N LYS A 122 5.22 -16.92 2.15
CA LYS A 122 4.35 -18.07 1.77
C LYS A 122 2.97 -17.59 1.30
N ALA A 123 2.35 -16.64 2.00
CA ALA A 123 1.06 -16.08 1.60
C ALA A 123 1.14 -15.36 0.24
N LEU A 124 2.18 -14.54 0.06
CA LEU A 124 2.42 -13.85 -1.21
C LEU A 124 2.66 -14.84 -2.35
N GLU A 125 3.48 -15.86 -2.15
CA GLU A 125 3.78 -16.85 -3.19
C GLU A 125 2.53 -17.66 -3.60
N SER A 126 1.68 -18.01 -2.63
CA SER A 126 0.39 -18.63 -2.92
C SER A 126 -0.47 -17.74 -3.83
N LEU A 127 -0.61 -16.46 -3.50
CA LEU A 127 -1.35 -15.51 -4.35
C LEU A 127 -0.69 -15.31 -5.72
N ARG A 128 0.65 -15.33 -5.81
CA ARG A 128 1.39 -15.20 -7.08
C ARG A 128 1.14 -16.34 -8.04
N SER A 129 0.88 -17.55 -7.52
CA SER A 129 0.58 -18.72 -8.36
C SER A 129 -0.83 -18.68 -8.96
N GLU A 130 -1.74 -17.88 -8.38
CA GLU A 130 -3.15 -17.83 -8.72
C GLU A 130 -3.54 -16.59 -9.54
N ASN A 131 -2.63 -15.63 -9.70
CA ASN A 131 -2.93 -14.33 -10.28
C ASN A 131 -1.95 -13.92 -11.39
N ASP A 132 -2.31 -12.89 -12.16
CA ASP A 132 -1.43 -12.28 -13.17
C ASP A 132 -0.64 -11.10 -12.60
N VAL A 133 -1.26 -10.35 -11.68
CA VAL A 133 -0.68 -9.15 -11.06
C VAL A 133 -0.96 -9.14 -9.57
N ILE A 134 0.04 -8.83 -8.76
CA ILE A 134 -0.13 -8.50 -7.34
C ILE A 134 0.21 -7.02 -7.13
N VAL A 135 -0.74 -6.27 -6.59
CA VAL A 135 -0.53 -4.90 -6.13
C VAL A 135 -0.21 -4.94 -4.64
N ILE A 136 1.06 -4.71 -4.29
CA ILE A 136 1.53 -4.72 -2.91
C ILE A 136 1.45 -3.31 -2.33
N GLU A 137 0.85 -3.16 -1.16
CA GLU A 137 0.86 -1.92 -0.39
C GLU A 137 1.85 -2.00 0.76
N GLY A 138 2.72 -1.00 0.88
CA GLY A 138 3.62 -0.83 2.03
C GLY A 138 2.93 -0.22 3.24
N ALA A 139 3.62 -0.18 4.38
CA ALA A 139 3.15 0.42 5.62
C ALA A 139 4.09 1.57 6.06
N GLY A 140 3.54 2.69 6.54
CA GLY A 140 4.34 3.85 6.96
C GLY A 140 5.22 4.40 5.84
N SER A 141 6.50 4.56 6.11
CA SER A 141 7.51 5.04 5.17
C SER A 141 8.72 4.09 5.11
N PRO A 142 9.30 3.82 3.93
CA PRO A 142 10.52 3.02 3.81
C PRO A 142 11.78 3.75 4.35
N SER A 143 11.65 5.00 4.73
CA SER A 143 12.75 5.81 5.29
C SER A 143 12.77 5.84 6.81
N GLU A 144 11.98 5.01 7.49
CA GLU A 144 12.04 4.83 8.94
C GLU A 144 13.27 4.00 9.32
N ILE A 145 14.44 4.65 9.30
CA ILE A 145 15.76 4.01 9.45
C ILE A 145 15.95 3.31 10.79
N ASN A 146 15.25 3.74 11.83
CA ASN A 146 15.25 3.17 13.18
C ASN A 146 14.71 1.73 13.22
N ILE A 147 13.76 1.39 12.34
CA ILE A 147 13.14 0.05 12.27
C ILE A 147 13.43 -0.66 10.95
N ALA A 148 14.30 -0.11 10.10
CA ALA A 148 14.55 -0.62 8.74
C ALA A 148 14.94 -2.11 8.69
N LYS A 149 15.58 -2.65 9.74
CA LYS A 149 15.95 -4.06 9.81
C LYS A 149 14.77 -5.01 10.04
N TYR A 150 13.62 -4.48 10.45
CA TYR A 150 12.38 -5.23 10.71
C TYR A 150 11.27 -4.88 9.73
N ASP A 151 11.57 -4.07 8.71
CA ASP A 151 10.58 -3.51 7.79
C ASP A 151 10.13 -4.52 6.73
N ILE A 152 9.46 -5.57 7.18
CA ILE A 152 8.88 -6.61 6.32
C ILE A 152 7.72 -6.12 5.46
N ALA A 153 7.28 -4.88 5.65
CA ALA A 153 6.16 -4.31 4.93
C ALA A 153 6.59 -3.39 3.76
N ASN A 154 7.87 -3.01 3.67
CA ASN A 154 8.36 -2.12 2.63
C ASN A 154 9.58 -2.71 1.89
N MET A 155 10.80 -2.15 2.13
CA MET A 155 11.94 -2.45 1.26
C MET A 155 12.52 -3.85 1.45
N LEU A 156 12.42 -4.46 2.64
CA LEU A 156 12.84 -5.85 2.80
C LEU A 156 11.99 -6.79 1.95
N LEU A 157 10.65 -6.61 1.99
CA LEU A 157 9.76 -7.41 1.14
C LEU A 157 10.03 -7.13 -0.34
N ALA A 158 10.10 -5.84 -0.73
CA ALA A 158 10.36 -5.48 -2.12
C ALA A 158 11.63 -6.16 -2.66
N GLN A 159 12.72 -6.14 -1.88
CA GLN A 159 14.00 -6.76 -2.24
C GLN A 159 13.89 -8.28 -2.36
N GLU A 160 13.27 -8.93 -1.38
CA GLU A 160 13.15 -10.40 -1.35
C GLU A 160 12.38 -10.95 -2.56
N VAL A 161 11.31 -10.24 -2.97
CA VAL A 161 10.44 -10.72 -4.06
C VAL A 161 10.73 -10.08 -5.41
N GLY A 162 11.67 -9.14 -5.48
CA GLY A 162 12.03 -8.41 -6.69
C GLY A 162 10.94 -7.44 -7.18
N ALA A 163 10.13 -6.87 -6.28
CA ALA A 163 9.04 -5.99 -6.67
C ALA A 163 9.54 -4.58 -7.03
N PRO A 164 9.17 -4.02 -8.19
CA PRO A 164 9.39 -2.61 -8.48
C PRO A 164 8.55 -1.73 -7.55
N VAL A 165 9.15 -0.62 -7.08
CA VAL A 165 8.55 0.25 -6.08
C VAL A 165 8.17 1.60 -6.69
N ILE A 166 6.96 2.06 -6.39
CA ILE A 166 6.48 3.43 -6.62
C ILE A 166 6.24 4.07 -5.25
N ILE A 167 6.78 5.26 -5.05
CA ILE A 167 6.62 5.99 -3.78
C ILE A 167 5.62 7.13 -3.97
N VAL A 168 4.61 7.18 -3.12
CA VAL A 168 3.56 8.20 -3.09
C VAL A 168 3.90 9.26 -2.05
N ALA A 169 3.78 10.53 -2.41
CA ALA A 169 3.97 11.66 -1.52
C ALA A 169 2.72 12.54 -1.46
N ASP A 170 2.36 12.98 -0.27
CA ASP A 170 1.23 13.87 0.00
C ASP A 170 1.67 15.32 -0.14
N ILE A 171 1.05 16.10 -1.04
CA ILE A 171 1.37 17.52 -1.22
C ILE A 171 0.51 18.45 -0.36
N GLU A 172 -0.62 17.99 0.14
CA GLU A 172 -1.59 18.80 0.86
C GLU A 172 -1.02 19.40 2.17
N ARG A 173 -0.15 18.62 2.84
CA ARG A 173 0.44 19.04 4.13
C ARG A 173 1.70 19.89 4.00
N GLY A 174 2.15 20.18 2.78
CA GLY A 174 3.44 20.84 2.53
C GLY A 174 4.63 19.87 2.67
N GLY A 175 5.83 20.34 2.29
CA GLY A 175 7.06 19.57 2.39
C GLY A 175 7.16 18.34 1.46
N CYS A 176 6.25 18.16 0.52
CA CYS A 176 6.18 17.00 -0.38
C CYS A 176 7.51 16.75 -1.11
N PHE A 177 8.09 17.79 -1.68
CA PHE A 177 9.34 17.67 -2.45
C PHE A 177 10.52 17.28 -1.55
N ALA A 178 10.59 17.85 -0.34
CA ALA A 178 11.59 17.49 0.65
C ALA A 178 11.41 16.02 1.09
N SER A 179 10.17 15.58 1.31
CA SER A 179 9.89 14.18 1.69
C SER A 179 10.25 13.18 0.60
N ILE A 180 10.03 13.50 -0.69
CA ILE A 180 10.46 12.67 -1.81
C ILE A 180 11.99 12.55 -1.84
N VAL A 181 12.69 13.69 -1.79
CA VAL A 181 14.16 13.72 -1.84
C VAL A 181 14.75 13.03 -0.61
N GLY A 182 14.26 13.35 0.59
CA GLY A 182 14.72 12.75 1.84
C GLY A 182 14.51 11.24 1.86
N THR A 183 13.33 10.77 1.46
CA THR A 183 13.06 9.32 1.36
C THR A 183 14.03 8.65 0.39
N ALA A 184 14.24 9.22 -0.81
CA ALA A 184 15.14 8.66 -1.79
C ALA A 184 16.60 8.64 -1.30
N GLN A 185 17.04 9.64 -0.55
CA GLN A 185 18.41 9.72 -0.05
C GLN A 185 18.68 8.78 1.14
N LEU A 186 17.69 8.59 2.02
CA LEU A 186 17.81 7.69 3.18
C LEU A 186 17.79 6.20 2.80
N LEU A 187 17.24 5.86 1.63
CA LEU A 187 17.27 4.49 1.12
C LEU A 187 18.69 4.05 0.76
N LYS A 188 19.05 2.82 1.12
CA LYS A 188 20.29 2.17 0.66
C LYS A 188 20.34 2.17 -0.87
N PRO A 189 21.53 2.20 -1.50
CA PRO A 189 21.66 2.20 -2.97
C PRO A 189 20.88 1.08 -3.67
N THR A 190 20.90 -0.14 -3.12
CA THR A 190 20.15 -1.30 -3.64
C THR A 190 18.64 -1.08 -3.59
N HIS A 191 18.11 -0.57 -2.50
CA HIS A 191 16.69 -0.23 -2.34
C HIS A 191 16.28 0.92 -3.26
N ARG A 192 17.11 1.97 -3.34
CA ARG A 192 16.87 3.11 -4.24
C ARG A 192 16.80 2.69 -5.71
N ALA A 193 17.57 1.68 -6.13
CA ALA A 193 17.51 1.12 -7.48
C ALA A 193 16.17 0.47 -7.82
N MET A 194 15.45 -0.03 -6.81
CA MET A 194 14.13 -0.63 -6.96
C MET A 194 13.03 0.42 -7.16
N VAL A 195 13.23 1.65 -6.68
CA VAL A 195 12.29 2.75 -6.90
C VAL A 195 12.26 3.12 -8.37
N LYS A 196 11.11 2.98 -9.02
CA LYS A 196 10.92 3.25 -10.46
C LYS A 196 10.33 4.64 -10.72
N GLY A 197 9.77 5.28 -9.72
CA GLY A 197 9.24 6.64 -9.80
C GLY A 197 8.46 7.04 -8.55
N PHE A 198 7.93 8.26 -8.62
CA PHE A 198 7.12 8.82 -7.57
C PHE A 198 5.74 9.23 -8.09
N LEU A 199 4.76 9.27 -7.21
CA LEU A 199 3.45 9.89 -7.43
C LEU A 199 3.28 11.02 -6.43
N ILE A 200 2.80 12.16 -6.88
CA ILE A 200 2.34 13.26 -6.02
C ILE A 200 0.83 13.12 -5.88
N ASN A 201 0.35 13.06 -4.67
CA ASN A 201 -1.07 12.82 -4.37
C ASN A 201 -1.69 13.99 -3.61
N LYS A 202 -3.02 14.07 -3.66
CA LYS A 202 -3.85 15.09 -3.02
C LYS A 202 -3.55 16.52 -3.49
N PHE A 203 -3.19 16.65 -4.76
CA PHE A 203 -2.91 17.95 -5.35
C PHE A 203 -4.18 18.80 -5.45
N ARG A 204 -4.03 20.09 -5.18
CA ARG A 204 -5.07 21.11 -5.42
C ARG A 204 -4.42 22.31 -6.10
N GLY A 205 -5.09 22.88 -7.07
CA GLY A 205 -4.66 24.10 -7.74
C GLY A 205 -4.13 23.89 -9.15
N ASP A 206 -3.33 24.82 -9.64
CA ASP A 206 -2.78 24.82 -10.98
C ASP A 206 -1.46 24.03 -11.04
N ILE A 207 -1.46 22.98 -11.85
CA ILE A 207 -0.31 22.09 -12.04
C ILE A 207 0.92 22.81 -12.61
N THR A 208 0.73 23.92 -13.32
CA THR A 208 1.83 24.69 -13.90
C THR A 208 2.74 25.31 -12.84
N LEU A 209 2.17 25.64 -11.66
CA LEU A 209 2.90 26.24 -10.55
C LEU A 209 3.91 25.27 -9.92
N ILE A 210 3.65 23.98 -9.95
CA ILE A 210 4.57 22.98 -9.36
C ILE A 210 5.53 22.37 -10.39
N ALA A 211 5.33 22.62 -11.68
CA ALA A 211 6.15 22.04 -12.74
C ALA A 211 7.66 22.30 -12.60
N PRO A 212 8.13 23.51 -12.19
CA PRO A 212 9.56 23.73 -11.95
C PRO A 212 10.12 22.87 -10.81
N ALA A 213 9.38 22.73 -9.70
CA ALA A 213 9.79 21.92 -8.56
C ALA A 213 9.82 20.42 -8.93
N VAL A 214 8.85 19.95 -9.71
CA VAL A 214 8.82 18.58 -10.25
C VAL A 214 10.09 18.30 -11.07
N LYS A 215 10.49 19.22 -11.96
CA LYS A 215 11.72 19.08 -12.76
C LYS A 215 12.97 18.98 -11.86
N GLU A 216 13.06 19.83 -10.82
CA GLU A 216 14.20 19.82 -9.92
C GLU A 216 14.27 18.53 -9.09
N VAL A 217 13.14 18.05 -8.53
CA VAL A 217 13.08 16.78 -7.80
C VAL A 217 13.51 15.60 -8.69
N GLN A 218 13.06 15.57 -9.94
CA GLN A 218 13.47 14.53 -10.89
C GLN A 218 14.99 14.58 -11.19
N LYS A 219 15.57 15.78 -11.27
CA LYS A 219 16.99 15.99 -11.44
C LYS A 219 17.80 15.49 -10.24
N ILE A 220 17.35 15.82 -9.02
CA ILE A 220 18.00 15.40 -7.75
C ILE A 220 17.91 13.89 -7.57
N THR A 221 16.72 13.33 -7.71
CA THR A 221 16.46 11.90 -7.40
C THR A 221 16.87 10.96 -8.52
N LYS A 222 17.06 11.47 -9.75
CA LYS A 222 17.25 10.70 -11.00
C LYS A 222 16.06 9.74 -11.26
N LYS A 223 14.88 10.06 -10.73
CA LYS A 223 13.65 9.29 -10.90
C LYS A 223 12.54 10.20 -11.41
N ARG A 224 11.56 9.64 -12.10
CA ARG A 224 10.43 10.40 -12.65
C ARG A 224 9.28 10.55 -11.66
N ILE A 225 8.59 11.65 -11.76
CA ILE A 225 7.22 11.78 -11.25
C ILE A 225 6.31 11.17 -12.34
N LEU A 226 5.60 10.09 -11.98
CA LEU A 226 4.75 9.30 -12.89
C LEU A 226 3.32 9.82 -12.96
N GLY A 227 2.97 10.72 -12.08
CA GLY A 227 1.66 11.34 -12.04
C GLY A 227 1.50 12.30 -10.88
N ILE A 228 0.55 13.22 -11.05
CA ILE A 228 0.13 14.18 -10.04
C ILE A 228 -1.39 14.01 -9.91
N ILE A 229 -1.81 13.34 -8.84
CA ILE A 229 -3.19 12.94 -8.62
C ILE A 229 -3.89 14.06 -7.82
N PRO A 230 -5.02 14.56 -8.28
CA PRO A 230 -5.80 15.55 -7.54
C PRO A 230 -6.29 14.97 -6.22
N LYS A 231 -6.66 15.83 -5.28
CA LYS A 231 -7.40 15.39 -4.10
C LYS A 231 -8.75 14.86 -4.55
N ILE A 232 -8.97 13.58 -4.30
CA ILE A 232 -10.21 12.89 -4.63
C ILE A 232 -11.10 12.91 -3.38
N GLU A 233 -12.35 13.34 -3.54
CA GLU A 233 -13.34 13.24 -2.48
C GLU A 233 -14.11 11.95 -2.64
N PHE A 234 -13.93 11.05 -1.68
CA PHE A 234 -14.63 9.76 -1.63
C PHE A 234 -14.94 9.41 -0.17
N ASN A 235 -15.92 8.54 0.01
CA ASN A 235 -16.36 8.10 1.32
C ASN A 235 -16.14 6.57 1.47
N LEU A 236 -14.87 6.14 1.50
CA LEU A 236 -14.49 4.79 1.89
C LEU A 236 -13.89 4.83 3.30
N PRO A 237 -14.02 3.74 4.08
CA PRO A 237 -13.36 3.64 5.37
C PRO A 237 -11.84 3.83 5.26
N GLU A 238 -11.29 4.70 6.10
CA GLU A 238 -9.86 4.95 6.17
C GLU A 238 -9.15 3.88 7.01
N GLU A 239 -7.87 3.64 6.71
CA GLU A 239 -7.04 2.67 7.40
C GLU A 239 -6.79 3.05 8.87
N ASP A 240 -6.47 4.31 9.10
CA ASP A 240 -6.04 4.85 10.39
C ASP A 240 -7.06 5.84 10.96
N SER A 241 -8.04 5.37 11.65
CA SER A 241 -8.63 6.15 12.73
C SER A 241 -7.86 5.89 14.03
N LEU A 242 -6.56 6.27 14.08
CA LEU A 242 -5.83 6.43 15.36
C LEU A 242 -6.42 7.58 16.20
N VAL A 243 -7.15 8.47 15.57
CA VAL A 243 -8.07 9.39 16.25
C VAL A 243 -9.35 8.60 16.42
N GLY A 244 -9.65 8.27 17.67
CA GLY A 244 -10.78 7.44 18.09
C GLY A 244 -12.00 7.65 17.19
N SER A 245 -12.63 6.56 16.83
CA SER A 245 -13.89 6.56 16.10
C SER A 245 -14.72 7.74 16.56
N VAL A 246 -14.85 8.76 15.74
CA VAL A 246 -15.89 9.76 15.96
C VAL A 246 -17.16 8.94 15.88
N ALA A 247 -17.71 8.61 17.04
CA ALA A 247 -19.00 7.97 17.15
C ALA A 247 -19.96 8.78 16.29
N GLY A 248 -20.40 8.23 15.15
CA GLY A 248 -21.33 8.91 14.26
C GLY A 248 -21.03 8.90 12.76
N LYS A 249 -19.88 8.42 12.26
CA LYS A 249 -19.79 8.11 10.83
C LYS A 249 -20.58 6.83 10.56
N ALA A 250 -21.71 6.96 9.84
CA ALA A 250 -22.46 5.82 9.38
C ALA A 250 -21.54 4.84 8.64
N GLU A 251 -21.66 3.54 8.93
CA GLU A 251 -20.97 2.52 8.16
C GLU A 251 -21.32 2.68 6.68
N VAL A 252 -20.29 2.83 5.84
CA VAL A 252 -20.49 2.95 4.40
C VAL A 252 -20.94 1.58 3.87
N PRO A 253 -22.15 1.44 3.33
CA PRO A 253 -22.65 0.15 2.87
C PRO A 253 -21.72 -0.44 1.79
N ARG A 254 -21.47 -1.75 1.86
CA ARG A 254 -20.57 -2.45 0.92
C ARG A 254 -21.04 -2.28 -0.53
N GLU A 255 -22.33 -2.14 -0.76
CA GLU A 255 -22.95 -1.91 -2.07
C GLU A 255 -22.44 -0.61 -2.72
N SER A 256 -22.09 0.39 -1.91
CA SER A 256 -21.59 1.68 -2.39
C SER A 256 -20.08 1.68 -2.71
N TRP A 257 -19.33 0.64 -2.35
CA TRP A 257 -17.88 0.62 -2.54
C TRP A 257 -17.49 0.67 -4.03
N ASN A 258 -18.22 -0.04 -4.88
CA ASN A 258 -17.86 -0.12 -6.30
C ASN A 258 -17.82 1.25 -6.98
N TRP A 259 -18.83 2.09 -6.79
CA TRP A 259 -18.82 3.41 -7.43
C TRP A 259 -17.73 4.32 -6.86
N GLN A 260 -17.40 4.23 -5.57
CA GLN A 260 -16.29 4.96 -4.95
C GLN A 260 -14.94 4.48 -5.51
N ILE A 261 -14.77 3.16 -5.66
CA ILE A 261 -13.60 2.54 -6.28
C ILE A 261 -13.45 3.01 -7.73
N ASP A 262 -14.55 3.04 -8.48
CA ASP A 262 -14.54 3.48 -9.89
C ASP A 262 -14.20 4.98 -10.02
N LEU A 263 -14.65 5.82 -9.09
CA LEU A 263 -14.27 7.22 -9.00
C LEU A 263 -12.75 7.38 -8.78
N ILE A 264 -12.19 6.62 -7.82
CA ILE A 264 -10.75 6.60 -7.54
C ILE A 264 -9.97 6.10 -8.77
N ALA A 265 -10.40 5.01 -9.37
CA ALA A 265 -9.74 4.43 -10.54
C ALA A 265 -9.73 5.40 -11.73
N LYS A 266 -10.86 6.09 -11.98
CA LYS A 266 -10.97 7.12 -13.02
C LYS A 266 -9.97 8.24 -12.78
N ALA A 267 -9.97 8.82 -11.58
CA ALA A 267 -9.06 9.92 -11.25
C ALA A 267 -7.58 9.50 -11.37
N ILE A 268 -7.23 8.28 -10.96
CA ILE A 268 -5.88 7.76 -11.12
C ILE A 268 -5.54 7.58 -12.60
N LYS A 269 -6.42 6.96 -13.39
CA LYS A 269 -6.22 6.73 -14.83
C LYS A 269 -5.94 8.01 -15.61
N GLU A 270 -6.65 9.08 -15.29
CA GLU A 270 -6.54 10.37 -15.95
C GLU A 270 -5.28 11.16 -15.58
N ASN A 271 -4.64 10.84 -14.44
CA ASN A 271 -3.57 11.65 -13.85
C ASN A 271 -2.23 10.91 -13.67
N ILE A 272 -2.13 9.65 -14.14
CA ILE A 272 -0.87 8.91 -14.16
C ILE A 272 -0.53 8.40 -15.56
N ASP A 273 0.78 8.25 -15.83
CA ASP A 273 1.27 7.61 -17.06
C ASP A 273 1.05 6.08 -16.96
N MET A 274 -0.16 5.64 -17.37
CA MET A 274 -0.55 4.23 -17.30
C MET A 274 0.27 3.32 -18.23
N GLU A 275 0.79 3.83 -19.33
CA GLU A 275 1.68 3.05 -20.22
C GLU A 275 2.99 2.76 -19.51
N ARG A 276 3.57 3.79 -18.90
CA ARG A 276 4.80 3.62 -18.12
C ARG A 276 4.58 2.76 -16.87
N MET A 277 3.42 2.92 -16.20
CA MET A 277 3.05 2.07 -15.07
C MET A 277 3.01 0.60 -15.49
N SER A 278 2.41 0.28 -16.62
CA SER A 278 2.39 -1.08 -17.18
C SER A 278 3.82 -1.59 -17.46
N LYS A 279 4.68 -0.76 -18.07
CA LYS A 279 6.10 -1.11 -18.29
C LYS A 279 6.85 -1.36 -16.97
N VAL A 280 6.57 -0.60 -15.91
CA VAL A 280 7.16 -0.82 -14.58
C VAL A 280 6.74 -2.17 -14.01
N VAL A 281 5.50 -2.57 -14.20
CA VAL A 281 4.98 -3.88 -13.77
C VAL A 281 5.51 -5.01 -14.66
N GLY A 282 5.87 -4.71 -15.91
CA GLY A 282 6.28 -5.71 -16.91
C GLY A 282 5.10 -6.35 -17.63
N LEU A 283 4.06 -5.53 -17.88
CA LEU A 283 2.84 -5.87 -18.63
C LEU A 283 2.91 -5.30 -20.06
#